data_86ea592dcea05771b62a42a4ec8388da
#
_entry.id   86ea592dcea05771b62a42a4ec8388da
#
_cell.length_a   1.000
_cell.length_b   1.000
_cell.length_c   1.000
_cell.angle_alpha   90.00
_cell.angle_beta   90.00
_cell.angle_gamma   90.00
#
_symmetry.space_group_name_H-M   'P 1'
#
loop_
_entity.id
_entity.type
_entity.pdbx_description
1 polymer ?
#
loop_
_entity_poly.entity_id
_entity_poly.type
_entity_poly.pdbx_seq_one_letter_code
_entity_poly.pdbx_strand_id
1 'polypeptide(L)'
;MKKILLTILLSAAAMVAAAQIRNEHVYKFPERDAFYTRNELRLPDIAGYETLTGDFHIHTVFSDGKVWPDVRVNEAWRDGLDVIAVTDHLEYRPHGKKIEGDLNEPYRIAAKRGEQLGILVIPGCEITRQKPVGHINALFIEDANPMLCDEPQQAMDEARRQNAVVMLNHPGWPDDHFKLSDIQRRWFDEKRFHAIEIYNWLEAYPNAADLISERGVAYMSNSDIHQPIADRYGVGRGLRPMTILFCREHTLAGVREAIEASRTLAYFNGILVGRADLLTQFVKACLTWHPVCPAEGRYEITNTSELPFELLVGEACYDIAPNSTIRFTMKTPQPMMLKNCFTGRDRR
;
A
#
# COMPACT_ATOMS: atom_id res chain seq x y z
N MET A 1 44.88 42.00 -12.06
CA MET A 1 45.01 41.47 -10.69
C MET A 1 44.29 42.30 -9.63
N LYS A 2 44.41 43.63 -9.54
CA LYS A 2 43.72 44.45 -8.50
C LYS A 2 42.17 44.39 -8.56
N LYS A 3 41.55 44.30 -9.73
CA LYS A 3 40.08 44.21 -9.88
C LYS A 3 39.50 42.88 -9.43
N ILE A 4 40.22 41.77 -9.66
CA ILE A 4 39.78 40.40 -9.23
C ILE A 4 39.87 40.29 -7.71
N LEU A 5 40.88 40.86 -7.09
CA LEU A 5 41.06 40.84 -5.63
C LEU A 5 39.96 41.64 -4.92
N LEU A 6 39.50 42.75 -5.51
CA LEU A 6 38.41 43.55 -4.95
C LEU A 6 37.06 42.84 -5.04
N THR A 7 36.79 42.08 -6.11
CA THR A 7 35.56 41.36 -6.29
C THR A 7 35.47 40.15 -5.30
N ILE A 8 36.60 39.50 -5.04
CA ILE A 8 36.65 38.38 -4.05
C ILE A 8 36.48 38.92 -2.63
N LEU A 9 37.03 40.06 -2.31
CA LEU A 9 36.87 40.70 -0.99
C LEU A 9 35.43 41.20 -0.76
N LEU A 10 34.76 41.74 -1.78
CA LEU A 10 33.36 42.15 -1.69
C LEU A 10 32.41 40.94 -1.57
N SER A 11 32.66 39.82 -2.27
CA SER A 11 31.88 38.62 -2.14
C SER A 11 32.09 37.92 -0.78
N ALA A 12 33.30 37.93 -0.23
CA ALA A 12 33.58 37.40 1.11
C ALA A 12 32.94 38.27 2.20
N ALA A 13 32.94 39.60 2.06
CA ALA A 13 32.26 40.51 3.00
C ALA A 13 30.73 40.34 2.96
N ALA A 14 30.13 40.11 1.77
CA ALA A 14 28.71 39.83 1.62
C ALA A 14 28.31 38.52 2.24
N MET A 15 29.13 37.46 2.10
CA MET A 15 28.87 36.15 2.74
C MET A 15 29.00 36.18 4.27
N VAL A 16 29.93 36.99 4.81
CA VAL A 16 30.08 37.16 6.27
C VAL A 16 28.90 37.96 6.84
N ALA A 17 28.41 38.99 6.11
CA ALA A 17 27.26 39.78 6.54
C ALA A 17 25.95 38.98 6.57
N ALA A 18 25.80 37.96 5.70
CA ALA A 18 24.63 37.10 5.67
C ALA A 18 24.61 36.07 6.81
N ALA A 19 25.72 35.80 7.49
CA ALA A 19 25.86 34.81 8.53
C ALA A 19 25.73 35.34 9.98
N GLN A 20 25.55 36.63 10.17
CA GLN A 20 25.38 37.21 11.52
C GLN A 20 23.93 37.08 12.00
N ILE A 21 23.67 36.09 12.84
CA ILE A 21 22.45 36.02 13.64
C ILE A 21 22.52 37.10 14.70
N ARG A 22 21.61 38.09 14.63
CA ARG A 22 21.49 39.12 15.65
C ARG A 22 20.55 38.60 16.74
N ASN A 23 21.03 38.48 17.97
CA ASN A 23 20.27 37.93 19.10
C ASN A 23 18.99 38.75 19.45
N GLU A 24 18.91 40.00 19.02
CA GLU A 24 17.77 40.87 19.23
C GLU A 24 16.61 40.66 18.21
N HIS A 25 16.82 39.84 17.18
CA HIS A 25 15.83 39.56 16.15
C HIS A 25 15.47 38.09 16.10
N VAL A 26 14.21 37.82 15.79
CA VAL A 26 13.78 36.46 15.45
C VAL A 26 14.39 36.06 14.11
N TYR A 27 15.25 35.06 14.13
CA TYR A 27 15.78 34.45 12.92
C TYR A 27 14.90 33.27 12.50
N LYS A 28 14.35 33.33 11.29
CA LYS A 28 13.60 32.25 10.69
C LYS A 28 14.53 31.39 9.86
N PHE A 29 14.71 30.14 10.24
CA PHE A 29 15.42 29.17 9.42
C PHE A 29 14.59 28.88 8.17
N PRO A 30 15.21 28.71 7.00
CA PRO A 30 14.49 28.27 5.83
C PRO A 30 13.92 26.87 6.10
N GLU A 31 12.71 26.63 5.66
CA GLU A 31 12.14 25.29 5.64
C GLU A 31 13.04 24.40 4.79
N ARG A 32 13.30 23.18 5.29
CA ARG A 32 14.06 22.20 4.53
C ARG A 32 13.08 21.33 3.77
N ASP A 33 13.15 21.35 2.45
CA ASP A 33 12.30 20.56 1.54
C ASP A 33 12.32 19.05 1.86
N ALA A 34 13.39 18.57 2.51
CA ALA A 34 13.52 17.17 2.91
C ALA A 34 12.39 16.65 3.83
N PHE A 35 11.69 17.53 4.55
CA PHE A 35 10.54 17.14 5.37
C PHE A 35 9.25 16.97 4.55
N TYR A 36 9.23 17.46 3.32
CA TYR A 36 8.07 17.46 2.43
C TYR A 36 8.35 16.70 1.13
N THR A 37 9.35 15.84 1.11
CA THR A 37 9.66 15.03 -0.08
C THR A 37 8.79 13.79 -0.13
N ARG A 38 8.03 13.62 -1.21
CA ARG A 38 7.34 12.38 -1.55
C ARG A 38 8.35 11.38 -2.11
N ASN A 39 8.34 10.17 -1.60
CA ASN A 39 9.05 9.04 -2.19
C ASN A 39 8.15 8.45 -3.29
N GLU A 40 8.30 8.91 -4.51
CA GLU A 40 7.47 8.40 -5.61
C GLU A 40 7.77 6.92 -5.88
N LEU A 41 6.71 6.13 -5.98
CA LEU A 41 6.75 4.76 -6.45
C LEU A 41 6.40 4.74 -7.94
N ARG A 42 7.41 4.61 -8.80
CA ARG A 42 7.21 4.52 -10.24
C ARG A 42 6.93 3.08 -10.62
N LEU A 43 5.66 2.78 -10.81
CA LEU A 43 5.18 1.50 -11.30
C LEU A 43 4.60 1.70 -12.70
N PRO A 44 4.84 0.76 -13.63
CA PRO A 44 4.32 0.90 -14.99
C PRO A 44 2.81 0.64 -15.04
N ASP A 45 2.15 1.35 -15.93
CA ASP A 45 0.78 1.07 -16.32
C ASP A 45 0.69 -0.21 -17.15
N ILE A 46 -0.43 -0.92 -17.06
CA ILE A 46 -0.65 -2.16 -17.81
C ILE A 46 -2.02 -2.18 -18.49
N ALA A 47 -2.08 -2.74 -19.69
CA ALA A 47 -3.34 -3.04 -20.39
C ALA A 47 -4.33 -1.85 -20.49
N GLY A 48 -3.82 -0.62 -20.50
CA GLY A 48 -4.64 0.61 -20.55
C GLY A 48 -5.25 1.00 -19.21
N TYR A 49 -4.76 0.44 -18.10
CA TYR A 49 -5.06 0.84 -16.74
C TYR A 49 -3.90 1.64 -16.15
N GLU A 50 -4.23 2.68 -15.39
CA GLU A 50 -3.32 3.41 -14.54
C GLU A 50 -3.01 2.59 -13.28
N THR A 51 -1.74 2.53 -12.91
CA THR A 51 -1.28 1.77 -11.74
C THR A 51 -1.23 2.67 -10.52
N LEU A 52 -2.06 2.37 -9.53
CA LEU A 52 -2.12 3.05 -8.25
C LEU A 52 -1.66 2.14 -7.12
N THR A 53 -1.20 2.75 -6.02
CA THR A 53 -0.83 2.03 -4.79
C THR A 53 -1.65 2.52 -3.61
N GLY A 54 -2.04 1.59 -2.73
CA GLY A 54 -2.88 1.96 -1.59
C GLY A 54 -2.73 1.07 -0.37
N ASP A 55 -3.24 1.60 0.76
CA ASP A 55 -3.37 0.90 2.02
C ASP A 55 -4.82 1.04 2.53
N PHE A 56 -5.50 -0.08 2.64
CA PHE A 56 -6.94 -0.14 2.89
C PHE A 56 -7.28 -0.61 4.31
N HIS A 57 -6.28 -0.61 5.21
CA HIS A 57 -6.45 -0.98 6.60
C HIS A 57 -5.48 -0.20 7.49
N ILE A 58 -5.97 0.90 8.08
CA ILE A 58 -5.20 1.78 8.94
C ILE A 58 -6.05 2.31 10.10
N HIS A 59 -5.42 2.51 11.27
CA HIS A 59 -6.06 2.98 12.50
C HIS A 59 -5.55 4.34 12.94
N THR A 60 -6.41 5.09 13.62
CA THR A 60 -6.13 6.42 14.15
C THR A 60 -6.45 6.50 15.64
N VAL A 61 -6.25 7.67 16.25
CA VAL A 61 -6.62 7.93 17.65
C VAL A 61 -8.13 7.80 17.92
N PHE A 62 -8.94 7.71 16.89
CA PHE A 62 -10.40 7.48 17.04
C PHE A 62 -10.76 6.04 17.40
N SER A 63 -9.82 5.10 17.18
CA SER A 63 -9.86 3.76 17.79
C SER A 63 -8.68 3.58 18.75
N ASP A 64 -7.74 2.74 18.47
CA ASP A 64 -6.57 2.44 19.29
C ASP A 64 -5.24 2.81 18.61
N GLY A 65 -5.30 3.42 17.45
CA GLY A 65 -4.14 4.01 16.79
C GLY A 65 -3.54 5.18 17.60
N LYS A 66 -2.31 5.55 17.28
CA LYS A 66 -1.52 6.53 18.04
C LYS A 66 -1.33 7.87 17.33
N VAL A 67 -1.88 8.02 16.13
CA VAL A 67 -1.74 9.25 15.35
C VAL A 67 -3.09 9.77 14.85
N TRP A 68 -3.14 11.06 14.54
CA TRP A 68 -4.33 11.69 13.98
C TRP A 68 -4.55 11.27 12.51
N PRO A 69 -5.79 11.34 12.02
CA PRO A 69 -6.12 10.91 10.65
C PRO A 69 -5.35 11.65 9.55
N ASP A 70 -5.10 12.95 9.70
CA ASP A 70 -4.30 13.76 8.77
C ASP A 70 -2.82 13.34 8.74
N VAL A 71 -2.29 12.83 9.86
CA VAL A 71 -0.94 12.25 9.91
C VAL A 71 -0.88 10.99 9.04
N ARG A 72 -1.92 10.13 9.03
CA ARG A 72 -1.99 8.95 8.13
C ARG A 72 -1.89 9.34 6.67
N VAL A 73 -2.56 10.43 6.29
CA VAL A 73 -2.47 10.96 4.92
C VAL A 73 -1.05 11.47 4.61
N ASN A 74 -0.41 12.18 5.55
CA ASN A 74 0.98 12.63 5.39
C ASN A 74 1.95 11.45 5.24
N GLU A 75 1.76 10.39 6.01
CA GLU A 75 2.54 9.15 5.93
C GLU A 75 2.38 8.47 4.57
N ALA A 76 1.14 8.30 4.11
CA ALA A 76 0.82 7.71 2.80
C ALA A 76 1.45 8.52 1.65
N TRP A 77 1.27 9.84 1.67
CA TRP A 77 1.85 10.73 0.67
C TRP A 77 3.39 10.63 0.64
N ARG A 78 4.02 10.69 1.82
CA ARG A 78 5.48 10.57 1.92
C ARG A 78 5.99 9.24 1.39
N ASP A 79 5.28 8.15 1.65
CA ASP A 79 5.67 6.79 1.24
C ASP A 79 5.29 6.46 -0.21
N GLY A 80 4.68 7.41 -0.93
CA GLY A 80 4.37 7.28 -2.37
C GLY A 80 3.03 6.63 -2.67
N LEU A 81 2.16 6.41 -1.68
CA LEU A 81 0.82 5.87 -1.94
C LEU A 81 -0.10 6.90 -2.58
N ASP A 82 -1.08 6.44 -3.35
CA ASP A 82 -2.07 7.24 -4.05
C ASP A 82 -3.42 7.22 -3.34
N VAL A 83 -3.71 6.16 -2.60
CA VAL A 83 -5.00 5.97 -1.92
C VAL A 83 -4.83 5.33 -0.55
N ILE A 84 -5.67 5.75 0.40
CA ILE A 84 -5.81 5.10 1.71
C ILE A 84 -7.28 4.95 2.08
N ALA A 85 -7.60 3.94 2.91
CA ALA A 85 -8.88 3.87 3.59
C ALA A 85 -8.67 4.04 5.10
N VAL A 86 -9.44 4.92 5.74
CA VAL A 86 -9.45 5.05 7.20
C VAL A 86 -10.46 4.05 7.74
N THR A 87 -9.99 3.12 8.56
CA THR A 87 -10.74 1.93 8.99
C THR A 87 -10.65 1.71 10.50
N ASP A 88 -10.87 2.78 11.28
CA ASP A 88 -10.90 2.67 12.73
C ASP A 88 -11.90 1.62 13.21
N HIS A 89 -11.55 0.90 14.28
CA HIS A 89 -12.44 -0.06 14.95
C HIS A 89 -13.77 0.57 15.36
N LEU A 90 -14.87 -0.11 15.10
CA LEU A 90 -16.18 0.31 15.59
C LEU A 90 -16.35 0.01 17.07
N GLU A 91 -16.01 -1.20 17.51
CA GLU A 91 -16.29 -1.73 18.83
C GLU A 91 -15.18 -1.46 19.85
N TYR A 92 -13.94 -1.24 19.36
CA TYR A 92 -12.78 -1.03 20.24
C TYR A 92 -12.22 0.39 20.11
N ARG A 93 -12.67 1.27 21.00
CA ARG A 93 -12.33 2.70 21.00
C ARG A 93 -11.83 3.15 22.38
N PRO A 94 -10.61 2.77 22.78
CA PRO A 94 -10.07 3.07 24.12
C PRO A 94 -9.95 4.58 24.40
N HIS A 95 -9.86 5.41 23.38
CA HIS A 95 -9.77 6.87 23.48
C HIS A 95 -11.13 7.58 23.35
N GLY A 96 -12.21 6.88 23.05
CA GLY A 96 -13.52 7.46 22.72
C GLY A 96 -14.17 8.35 23.80
N LYS A 97 -13.71 8.26 25.06
CA LYS A 97 -14.14 9.19 26.14
C LYS A 97 -13.35 10.49 26.17
N LYS A 98 -12.24 10.59 25.41
CA LYS A 98 -11.32 11.73 25.42
C LYS A 98 -11.30 12.46 24.08
N ILE A 99 -11.77 11.82 23.03
CA ILE A 99 -11.75 12.35 21.66
C ILE A 99 -13.21 12.50 21.21
N GLU A 100 -13.61 13.73 20.92
CA GLU A 100 -14.92 14.06 20.40
C GLU A 100 -15.03 13.71 18.92
N GLY A 101 -16.24 13.30 18.50
CA GLY A 101 -16.56 12.96 17.12
C GLY A 101 -17.35 11.67 17.01
N ASP A 102 -18.11 11.55 15.93
CA ASP A 102 -18.81 10.32 15.57
C ASP A 102 -17.86 9.36 14.82
N LEU A 103 -18.38 8.23 14.37
CA LEU A 103 -17.57 7.20 13.68
C LEU A 103 -17.09 7.62 12.28
N ASN A 104 -17.60 8.73 11.74
CA ASN A 104 -17.17 9.28 10.45
C ASN A 104 -16.11 10.39 10.59
N GLU A 105 -15.83 10.87 11.80
CA GLU A 105 -14.89 11.98 12.01
C GLU A 105 -13.47 11.67 11.53
N PRO A 106 -12.92 10.47 11.76
CA PRO A 106 -11.58 10.14 11.24
C PRO A 106 -11.49 10.31 9.71
N TYR A 107 -12.51 9.86 8.98
CA TYR A 107 -12.56 10.07 7.52
C TYR A 107 -12.63 11.56 7.16
N ARG A 108 -13.50 12.36 7.81
CA ARG A 108 -13.64 13.79 7.50
C ARG A 108 -12.34 14.56 7.67
N ILE A 109 -11.58 14.25 8.72
CA ILE A 109 -10.26 14.86 8.97
C ILE A 109 -9.26 14.42 7.89
N ALA A 110 -9.17 13.11 7.62
CA ALA A 110 -8.25 12.56 6.62
C ALA A 110 -8.57 13.07 5.20
N ALA A 111 -9.85 13.08 4.80
CA ALA A 111 -10.28 13.52 3.47
C ALA A 111 -9.86 14.97 3.18
N LYS A 112 -10.05 15.87 4.15
CA LYS A 112 -9.60 17.27 4.01
C LYS A 112 -8.10 17.39 3.77
N ARG A 113 -7.29 16.54 4.40
CA ARG A 113 -5.85 16.49 4.18
C ARG A 113 -5.50 15.83 2.86
N GLY A 114 -6.26 14.79 2.47
CA GLY A 114 -6.13 14.11 1.18
C GLY A 114 -6.30 15.06 0.00
N GLU A 115 -7.33 15.89 0.03
CA GLU A 115 -7.55 16.94 -1.00
C GLU A 115 -6.33 17.87 -1.16
N GLN A 116 -5.67 18.24 -0.07
CA GLN A 116 -4.50 19.12 -0.09
C GLN A 116 -3.26 18.46 -0.71
N LEU A 117 -3.12 17.16 -0.56
CA LEU A 117 -1.93 16.38 -0.98
C LEU A 117 -2.16 15.54 -2.23
N GLY A 118 -3.38 15.51 -2.77
CA GLY A 118 -3.72 14.66 -3.91
C GLY A 118 -3.79 13.17 -3.57
N ILE A 119 -4.08 12.81 -2.30
CA ILE A 119 -4.30 11.44 -1.86
C ILE A 119 -5.80 11.15 -1.86
N LEU A 120 -6.20 10.08 -2.51
CA LEU A 120 -7.57 9.57 -2.44
C LEU A 120 -7.81 8.96 -1.05
N VAL A 121 -8.82 9.46 -0.33
CA VAL A 121 -9.18 8.94 0.99
C VAL A 121 -10.54 8.28 0.92
N ILE A 122 -10.61 6.99 1.26
CA ILE A 122 -11.82 6.19 1.24
C ILE A 122 -12.46 6.20 2.64
N PRO A 123 -13.77 6.53 2.74
CA PRO A 123 -14.50 6.33 3.98
C PRO A 123 -14.63 4.84 4.27
N GLY A 124 -14.27 4.43 5.48
CA GLY A 124 -14.35 3.04 5.91
C GLY A 124 -14.45 2.90 7.41
N CYS A 125 -14.64 1.67 7.84
CA CYS A 125 -14.55 1.26 9.24
C CYS A 125 -14.16 -0.21 9.34
N GLU A 126 -13.68 -0.62 10.50
CA GLU A 126 -13.47 -2.02 10.82
C GLU A 126 -14.54 -2.53 11.79
N ILE A 127 -15.33 -3.50 11.33
CA ILE A 127 -16.23 -4.30 12.15
C ILE A 127 -15.37 -5.30 12.91
N THR A 128 -15.13 -5.04 14.20
CA THR A 128 -14.15 -5.75 15.03
C THR A 128 -14.84 -6.76 15.92
N ARG A 129 -14.80 -8.02 15.53
CA ARG A 129 -15.47 -9.11 16.26
C ARG A 129 -14.49 -10.24 16.55
N GLN A 130 -14.72 -10.91 17.66
CA GLN A 130 -14.01 -12.14 17.97
C GLN A 130 -14.41 -13.25 16.98
N LYS A 131 -13.57 -14.29 16.83
CA LYS A 131 -13.98 -15.50 16.13
C LYS A 131 -15.28 -16.06 16.72
N PRO A 132 -16.19 -16.57 15.92
CA PRO A 132 -16.02 -17.01 14.53
C PRO A 132 -16.22 -15.94 13.44
N VAL A 133 -16.54 -14.70 13.79
CA VAL A 133 -16.77 -13.61 12.82
C VAL A 133 -15.45 -13.09 12.26
N GLY A 134 -14.51 -12.73 13.14
CA GLY A 134 -13.25 -12.07 12.77
C GLY A 134 -13.41 -10.58 12.48
N HIS A 135 -12.37 -9.96 11.98
CA HIS A 135 -12.32 -8.54 11.65
C HIS A 135 -12.63 -8.34 10.16
N ILE A 136 -13.41 -7.32 9.85
CA ILE A 136 -13.94 -7.08 8.51
C ILE A 136 -13.94 -5.58 8.23
N ASN A 137 -13.28 -5.13 7.18
CA ASN A 137 -13.39 -3.75 6.72
C ASN A 137 -14.58 -3.57 5.79
N ALA A 138 -15.35 -2.52 6.04
CA ALA A 138 -16.35 -1.98 5.12
C ALA A 138 -15.84 -0.66 4.56
N LEU A 139 -15.63 -0.61 3.25
CA LEU A 139 -15.02 0.51 2.52
C LEU A 139 -16.07 1.19 1.63
N PHE A 140 -15.84 2.47 1.29
CA PHE A 140 -16.75 3.28 0.46
C PHE A 140 -18.15 3.42 1.08
N ILE A 141 -18.22 3.50 2.40
CA ILE A 141 -19.46 3.68 3.14
C ILE A 141 -19.88 5.15 3.15
N GLU A 142 -21.18 5.38 3.34
CA GLU A 142 -21.74 6.72 3.53
C GLU A 142 -21.72 7.14 5.00
N ASP A 143 -22.01 6.20 5.90
CA ASP A 143 -22.09 6.40 7.33
C ASP A 143 -21.66 5.15 8.12
N ALA A 144 -20.66 5.28 8.96
CA ALA A 144 -20.15 4.20 9.81
C ALA A 144 -21.04 3.98 11.06
N ASN A 145 -21.81 5.00 11.51
CA ASN A 145 -22.55 4.94 12.78
C ASN A 145 -23.55 3.78 12.84
N PRO A 146 -24.39 3.50 11.81
CA PRO A 146 -25.34 2.39 11.86
C PRO A 146 -24.69 0.99 11.80
N MET A 147 -23.39 0.90 11.49
CA MET A 147 -22.68 -0.38 11.50
C MET A 147 -22.24 -0.82 12.90
N LEU A 148 -22.22 0.12 13.87
CA LEU A 148 -21.99 -0.20 15.28
C LEU A 148 -23.31 -0.75 15.87
N CYS A 149 -23.47 -2.08 15.81
CA CYS A 149 -24.64 -2.80 16.30
C CYS A 149 -24.21 -4.10 16.98
N ASP A 150 -25.06 -4.70 17.80
CA ASP A 150 -24.71 -5.88 18.60
C ASP A 150 -24.50 -7.13 17.73
N GLU A 151 -25.36 -7.32 16.74
CA GLU A 151 -25.36 -8.50 15.89
C GLU A 151 -24.48 -8.33 14.64
N PRO A 152 -23.46 -9.17 14.44
CA PRO A 152 -22.56 -9.07 13.28
C PRO A 152 -23.30 -9.14 11.93
N GLN A 153 -24.39 -9.89 11.86
CA GLN A 153 -25.19 -9.97 10.64
C GLN A 153 -25.80 -8.62 10.26
N GLN A 154 -26.23 -7.83 11.26
CA GLN A 154 -26.81 -6.49 11.02
C GLN A 154 -25.74 -5.55 10.46
N ALA A 155 -24.50 -5.60 10.97
CA ALA A 155 -23.41 -4.83 10.42
C ALA A 155 -23.13 -5.19 8.95
N MET A 156 -23.13 -6.47 8.62
CA MET A 156 -22.96 -6.94 7.24
C MET A 156 -24.13 -6.59 6.32
N ASP A 157 -25.36 -6.56 6.86
CA ASP A 157 -26.55 -6.13 6.10
C ASP A 157 -26.53 -4.62 5.86
N GLU A 158 -26.07 -3.86 6.84
CA GLU A 158 -25.88 -2.41 6.70
C GLU A 158 -24.76 -2.08 5.68
N ALA A 159 -23.62 -2.79 5.73
CA ALA A 159 -22.58 -2.65 4.73
C ALA A 159 -23.12 -2.89 3.31
N ARG A 160 -23.95 -3.94 3.15
CA ARG A 160 -24.61 -4.22 1.86
C ARG A 160 -25.61 -3.13 1.47
N ARG A 161 -26.39 -2.59 2.42
CA ARG A 161 -27.35 -1.51 2.17
C ARG A 161 -26.65 -0.27 1.64
N GLN A 162 -25.46 0.05 2.17
CA GLN A 162 -24.63 1.15 1.72
C GLN A 162 -23.77 0.80 0.49
N ASN A 163 -23.95 -0.40 -0.08
CA ASN A 163 -23.15 -0.87 -1.21
C ASN A 163 -21.63 -0.81 -0.93
N ALA A 164 -21.20 -1.15 0.29
CA ALA A 164 -19.80 -1.14 0.67
C ALA A 164 -19.00 -2.22 -0.04
N VAL A 165 -17.73 -1.95 -0.29
CA VAL A 165 -16.73 -2.97 -0.61
C VAL A 165 -16.30 -3.60 0.72
N VAL A 166 -16.49 -4.89 0.88
CA VAL A 166 -16.22 -5.61 2.13
C VAL A 166 -14.99 -6.49 1.99
N MET A 167 -14.06 -6.36 2.93
CA MET A 167 -12.79 -7.09 2.95
C MET A 167 -12.67 -7.92 4.22
N LEU A 168 -12.24 -9.19 4.09
CA LEU A 168 -11.86 -10.03 5.23
C LEU A 168 -10.42 -9.71 5.62
N ASN A 169 -10.24 -9.23 6.86
CA ASN A 169 -8.96 -8.82 7.40
C ASN A 169 -8.20 -10.00 8.00
N HIS A 170 -6.84 -9.95 7.95
CA HIS A 170 -5.90 -10.86 8.63
C HIS A 170 -6.50 -12.24 8.99
N PRO A 171 -6.85 -13.07 8.01
CA PRO A 171 -7.76 -14.19 8.18
C PRO A 171 -7.22 -15.35 9.04
N GLY A 172 -5.92 -15.33 9.38
CA GLY A 172 -5.29 -16.29 10.29
C GLY A 172 -5.33 -15.90 11.76
N TRP A 173 -5.49 -14.61 12.06
CA TRP A 173 -5.46 -14.09 13.42
C TRP A 173 -6.73 -14.50 14.22
N PRO A 174 -6.64 -14.78 15.55
CA PRO A 174 -5.43 -14.83 16.39
C PRO A 174 -4.75 -16.21 16.45
N ASP A 175 -5.17 -17.21 15.69
CA ASP A 175 -4.78 -18.62 15.90
C ASP A 175 -3.60 -19.07 15.04
N ASP A 176 -2.96 -18.18 14.27
CA ASP A 176 -1.90 -18.45 13.28
C ASP A 176 -2.31 -19.48 12.19
N HIS A 177 -3.62 -19.72 12.04
CA HIS A 177 -4.17 -20.66 11.08
C HIS A 177 -5.31 -20.05 10.27
N PHE A 178 -5.12 -19.98 8.96
CA PHE A 178 -6.20 -19.61 8.05
C PHE A 178 -7.20 -20.74 7.89
N LYS A 179 -8.38 -20.54 8.46
CA LYS A 179 -9.57 -21.42 8.28
C LYS A 179 -10.83 -20.57 8.35
N LEU A 180 -11.60 -20.55 7.28
CA LEU A 180 -12.90 -19.90 7.32
C LEU A 180 -13.83 -20.57 8.32
N SER A 181 -14.49 -19.78 9.11
CA SER A 181 -15.62 -20.20 9.95
C SER A 181 -16.88 -20.44 9.11
N ASP A 182 -17.91 -21.07 9.69
CA ASP A 182 -19.17 -21.34 8.98
C ASP A 182 -19.90 -20.05 8.58
N ILE A 183 -19.85 -19.01 9.44
CA ILE A 183 -20.45 -17.72 9.13
C ILE A 183 -19.70 -17.01 7.99
N GLN A 184 -18.37 -17.05 8.00
CA GLN A 184 -17.57 -16.48 6.92
C GLN A 184 -17.80 -17.21 5.59
N ARG A 185 -17.86 -18.57 5.60
CA ARG A 185 -18.20 -19.36 4.41
C ARG A 185 -19.55 -18.95 3.84
N ARG A 186 -20.57 -18.86 4.68
CA ARG A 186 -21.91 -18.42 4.27
C ARG A 186 -21.85 -17.03 3.61
N TRP A 187 -21.14 -16.07 4.20
CA TRP A 187 -21.01 -14.73 3.62
C TRP A 187 -20.24 -14.71 2.29
N PHE A 188 -19.25 -15.59 2.10
CA PHE A 188 -18.62 -15.78 0.79
C PHE A 188 -19.60 -16.38 -0.22
N ASP A 189 -20.38 -17.38 0.15
CA ASP A 189 -21.40 -17.99 -0.72
C ASP A 189 -22.51 -16.98 -1.09
N GLU A 190 -22.84 -16.07 -0.19
CA GLU A 190 -23.75 -14.93 -0.41
C GLU A 190 -23.10 -13.77 -1.18
N LYS A 191 -21.84 -13.89 -1.59
CA LYS A 191 -21.05 -12.86 -2.28
C LYS A 191 -20.99 -11.53 -1.52
N ARG A 192 -20.80 -11.58 -0.21
CA ARG A 192 -20.69 -10.40 0.63
C ARG A 192 -19.26 -9.86 0.69
N PHE A 193 -18.24 -10.71 0.49
CA PHE A 193 -16.85 -10.30 0.45
C PHE A 193 -16.39 -9.99 -0.97
N HIS A 194 -15.62 -8.93 -1.10
CA HIS A 194 -15.01 -8.41 -2.34
C HIS A 194 -13.50 -8.59 -2.35
N ALA A 195 -12.90 -8.72 -1.16
CA ALA A 195 -11.44 -8.77 -1.00
C ALA A 195 -11.03 -9.59 0.22
N ILE A 196 -9.78 -10.06 0.23
CA ILE A 196 -9.13 -10.72 1.38
C ILE A 196 -7.70 -10.23 1.49
N GLU A 197 -7.21 -10.03 2.70
CA GLU A 197 -5.79 -9.72 2.95
C GLU A 197 -4.92 -10.97 2.78
N ILE A 198 -3.89 -10.81 1.93
CA ILE A 198 -2.76 -11.76 1.79
C ILE A 198 -1.64 -11.38 2.73
N TYR A 199 -1.44 -10.07 2.89
CA TYR A 199 -0.49 -9.49 3.82
C TYR A 199 -1.20 -8.49 4.72
N ASN A 200 -0.94 -8.60 6.00
CA ASN A 200 -1.39 -7.64 7.01
C ASN A 200 -0.28 -7.51 8.05
N TRP A 201 0.05 -6.29 8.45
CA TRP A 201 1.10 -6.04 9.43
C TRP A 201 2.45 -6.65 9.00
N LEU A 202 2.95 -7.66 9.70
CA LEU A 202 4.14 -8.45 9.36
C LEU A 202 3.79 -9.91 9.02
N GLU A 203 2.53 -10.20 8.76
CA GLU A 203 2.00 -11.54 8.54
C GLU A 203 1.64 -11.76 7.08
N ALA A 204 1.80 -13.00 6.65
CA ALA A 204 1.40 -13.48 5.33
C ALA A 204 0.44 -14.65 5.46
N TYR A 205 -0.61 -14.66 4.64
CA TYR A 205 -1.64 -15.70 4.62
C TYR A 205 -1.66 -16.44 3.27
N PRO A 206 -0.65 -17.30 2.95
CA PRO A 206 -0.54 -17.92 1.63
C PRO A 206 -1.76 -18.76 1.24
N ASN A 207 -2.38 -19.43 2.23
CA ASN A 207 -3.58 -20.22 1.99
C ASN A 207 -4.80 -19.38 1.55
N ALA A 208 -4.81 -18.07 1.86
CA ALA A 208 -5.87 -17.18 1.39
C ALA A 208 -5.80 -16.97 -0.13
N ALA A 209 -4.62 -17.08 -0.75
CA ALA A 209 -4.46 -16.90 -2.19
C ALA A 209 -5.28 -17.90 -3.02
N ASP A 210 -5.36 -19.15 -2.56
CA ASP A 210 -6.18 -20.19 -3.22
C ASP A 210 -7.66 -19.85 -3.12
N LEU A 211 -8.14 -19.44 -1.94
CA LEU A 211 -9.52 -19.01 -1.72
C LEU A 211 -9.87 -17.77 -2.56
N ILE A 212 -8.99 -16.78 -2.62
CA ILE A 212 -9.17 -15.58 -3.44
C ILE A 212 -9.35 -15.95 -4.90
N SER A 213 -8.49 -16.82 -5.42
CA SER A 213 -8.56 -17.31 -6.80
C SER A 213 -9.85 -18.10 -7.07
N GLU A 214 -10.28 -18.94 -6.13
CA GLU A 214 -11.52 -19.73 -6.21
C GLU A 214 -12.77 -18.83 -6.22
N ARG A 215 -12.78 -17.81 -5.35
CA ARG A 215 -13.94 -16.93 -5.17
C ARG A 215 -13.95 -15.73 -6.12
N GLY A 216 -12.84 -15.45 -6.80
CA GLY A 216 -12.72 -14.33 -7.73
C GLY A 216 -12.72 -12.95 -7.07
N VAL A 217 -12.30 -12.88 -5.80
CA VAL A 217 -12.21 -11.63 -5.02
C VAL A 217 -10.82 -10.99 -5.14
N ALA A 218 -10.64 -9.77 -4.64
CA ALA A 218 -9.40 -9.02 -4.75
C ALA A 218 -8.32 -9.49 -3.76
N TYR A 219 -7.06 -9.45 -4.22
CA TYR A 219 -5.87 -9.66 -3.40
C TYR A 219 -5.48 -8.35 -2.73
N MET A 220 -5.43 -8.30 -1.41
CA MET A 220 -5.09 -7.10 -0.66
C MET A 220 -3.84 -7.30 0.20
N SER A 221 -3.10 -6.21 0.36
CA SER A 221 -1.96 -6.10 1.26
C SER A 221 -2.02 -4.75 1.96
N ASN A 222 -2.14 -4.77 3.28
CA ASN A 222 -2.39 -3.57 4.07
C ASN A 222 -1.51 -3.57 5.32
N SER A 223 -1.32 -2.38 5.88
CA SER A 223 -0.42 -2.22 7.03
C SER A 223 -1.05 -2.54 8.36
N ASP A 224 -2.35 -2.33 8.51
CA ASP A 224 -3.04 -2.42 9.81
C ASP A 224 -2.32 -1.61 10.90
N ILE A 225 -1.83 -0.44 10.50
CA ILE A 225 -0.90 0.33 11.32
C ILE A 225 -1.61 1.09 12.43
N HIS A 226 -1.13 0.92 13.65
CA HIS A 226 -1.62 1.61 14.84
C HIS A 226 -0.65 2.71 15.29
N GLN A 227 0.66 2.45 15.29
CA GLN A 227 1.71 3.43 15.61
C GLN A 227 2.08 4.29 14.39
N PRO A 228 2.97 5.30 14.52
CA PRO A 228 3.57 5.94 13.37
C PRO A 228 4.15 4.91 12.40
N ILE A 229 3.92 5.09 11.08
CA ILE A 229 4.33 4.10 10.08
C ILE A 229 5.83 3.83 10.10
N ALA A 230 6.63 4.88 10.34
CA ALA A 230 8.07 4.79 10.39
C ALA A 230 8.61 3.93 11.54
N ASP A 231 7.85 3.81 12.63
CA ASP A 231 8.24 2.99 13.79
C ASP A 231 8.20 1.49 13.47
N ARG A 232 7.41 1.10 12.45
CA ARG A 232 7.25 -0.29 12.05
C ARG A 232 8.00 -0.63 10.77
N TYR A 233 7.86 0.21 9.75
CA TYR A 233 8.36 -0.09 8.40
C TYR A 233 9.55 0.79 7.99
N GLY A 234 10.00 1.69 8.87
CA GLY A 234 11.03 2.66 8.53
C GLY A 234 10.52 3.78 7.61
N VAL A 235 11.45 4.51 7.03
CA VAL A 235 11.17 5.57 6.06
C VAL A 235 11.82 5.18 4.74
N GLY A 236 11.04 5.00 3.69
CA GLY A 236 11.60 4.68 2.38
C GLY A 236 10.63 3.96 1.46
N ARG A 237 11.07 3.75 0.23
CA ARG A 237 10.28 3.21 -0.87
C ARG A 237 9.94 1.74 -0.66
N GLY A 238 8.66 1.40 -0.81
CA GLY A 238 8.19 0.03 -0.93
C GLY A 238 8.39 -0.87 0.29
N LEU A 239 8.68 -0.28 1.47
CA LEU A 239 8.93 -1.05 2.69
C LEU A 239 7.67 -1.51 3.41
N ARG A 240 6.55 -0.80 3.23
CA ARG A 240 5.27 -1.13 3.86
C ARG A 240 4.44 -2.10 3.02
N PRO A 241 3.53 -2.86 3.62
CA PRO A 241 2.49 -3.55 2.86
C PRO A 241 1.69 -2.56 2.03
N MET A 242 1.42 -2.89 0.78
CA MET A 242 0.58 -2.09 -0.11
C MET A 242 -0.15 -2.95 -1.14
N THR A 243 -1.33 -2.52 -1.50
CA THR A 243 -2.09 -3.09 -2.62
C THR A 243 -1.78 -2.27 -3.87
N ILE A 244 -1.39 -2.94 -4.95
CA ILE A 244 -1.22 -2.35 -6.27
C ILE A 244 -2.54 -2.56 -7.02
N LEU A 245 -3.11 -1.48 -7.57
CA LEU A 245 -4.39 -1.49 -8.26
C LEU A 245 -4.20 -1.07 -9.71
N PHE A 246 -4.97 -1.68 -10.61
CA PHE A 246 -5.02 -1.32 -12.02
C PHE A 246 -6.36 -0.65 -12.31
N CYS A 247 -6.37 0.68 -12.27
CA CYS A 247 -7.55 1.52 -12.32
C CYS A 247 -7.80 2.06 -13.75
N ARG A 248 -9.04 2.27 -14.12
CA ARG A 248 -9.39 2.93 -15.40
C ARG A 248 -9.15 4.43 -15.33
N GLU A 249 -9.22 4.98 -14.13
CA GLU A 249 -9.04 6.40 -13.85
C GLU A 249 -8.58 6.59 -12.40
N HIS A 250 -7.84 7.66 -12.14
CA HIS A 250 -7.33 8.03 -10.81
C HIS A 250 -8.43 8.71 -9.98
N THR A 251 -9.45 7.95 -9.63
CA THR A 251 -10.61 8.42 -8.84
C THR A 251 -11.03 7.36 -7.83
N LEU A 252 -11.81 7.76 -6.82
CA LEU A 252 -12.41 6.80 -5.87
C LEU A 252 -13.29 5.76 -6.59
N ALA A 253 -14.00 6.17 -7.65
CA ALA A 253 -14.80 5.26 -8.47
C ALA A 253 -13.93 4.25 -9.22
N GLY A 254 -12.80 4.70 -9.79
CA GLY A 254 -11.83 3.84 -10.46
C GLY A 254 -11.16 2.84 -9.52
N VAL A 255 -10.79 3.28 -8.30
CA VAL A 255 -10.26 2.40 -7.24
C VAL A 255 -11.28 1.34 -6.84
N ARG A 256 -12.52 1.75 -6.57
CA ARG A 256 -13.62 0.85 -6.24
C ARG A 256 -13.81 -0.23 -7.33
N GLU A 257 -13.93 0.21 -8.57
CA GLU A 257 -14.14 -0.66 -9.72
C GLU A 257 -12.97 -1.64 -9.91
N ALA A 258 -11.72 -1.22 -9.66
CA ALA A 258 -10.55 -2.09 -9.71
C ALA A 258 -10.61 -3.19 -8.64
N ILE A 259 -11.02 -2.87 -7.40
CA ILE A 259 -11.18 -3.85 -6.33
C ILE A 259 -12.32 -4.84 -6.69
N GLU A 260 -13.50 -4.34 -7.07
CA GLU A 260 -14.66 -5.17 -7.43
C GLU A 260 -14.37 -6.09 -8.62
N ALA A 261 -13.53 -5.65 -9.57
CA ALA A 261 -13.08 -6.44 -10.71
C ALA A 261 -11.84 -7.31 -10.42
N SER A 262 -11.37 -7.36 -9.17
CA SER A 262 -10.18 -8.13 -8.74
C SER A 262 -8.92 -7.78 -9.57
N ARG A 263 -8.76 -6.48 -9.94
CA ARG A 263 -7.58 -5.97 -10.62
C ARG A 263 -6.57 -5.41 -9.62
N THR A 264 -6.09 -6.29 -8.75
CA THR A 264 -5.15 -5.96 -7.68
C THR A 264 -4.02 -6.96 -7.61
N LEU A 265 -2.86 -6.51 -7.08
CA LEU A 265 -1.77 -7.34 -6.62
C LEU A 265 -1.45 -6.97 -5.17
N ALA A 266 -1.19 -7.96 -4.34
CA ALA A 266 -0.69 -7.76 -2.98
C ALA A 266 0.84 -7.69 -3.01
N TYR A 267 1.42 -6.65 -2.40
CA TYR A 267 2.87 -6.48 -2.30
C TYR A 267 3.30 -6.27 -0.86
N PHE A 268 4.31 -7.02 -0.43
CA PHE A 268 5.04 -6.77 0.81
C PHE A 268 6.41 -7.44 0.78
N ASN A 269 7.41 -6.76 1.34
CA ASN A 269 8.77 -7.26 1.53
C ASN A 269 9.39 -7.89 0.26
N GLY A 270 9.18 -7.24 -0.88
CA GLY A 270 9.68 -7.70 -2.17
C GLY A 270 8.89 -8.81 -2.83
N ILE A 271 7.80 -9.28 -2.21
CA ILE A 271 6.99 -10.38 -2.73
C ILE A 271 5.69 -9.84 -3.34
N LEU A 272 5.36 -10.31 -4.54
CA LEU A 272 4.12 -10.01 -5.26
C LEU A 272 3.22 -11.25 -5.29
N VAL A 273 1.94 -11.05 -4.96
CA VAL A 273 0.92 -12.10 -5.07
C VAL A 273 -0.29 -11.55 -5.82
N GLY A 274 -0.78 -12.31 -6.79
CA GLY A 274 -1.97 -11.89 -7.51
C GLY A 274 -2.39 -12.84 -8.62
N ARG A 275 -3.41 -12.43 -9.37
CA ARG A 275 -3.94 -13.17 -10.49
C ARG A 275 -2.89 -13.28 -11.61
N ALA A 276 -2.71 -14.47 -12.17
CA ALA A 276 -1.64 -14.80 -13.12
C ALA A 276 -1.59 -13.88 -14.35
N ASP A 277 -2.74 -13.50 -14.90
CA ASP A 277 -2.83 -12.64 -16.07
C ASP A 277 -2.35 -11.21 -15.79
N LEU A 278 -2.75 -10.63 -14.65
CA LEU A 278 -2.32 -9.31 -14.22
C LEU A 278 -0.85 -9.28 -13.80
N LEU A 279 -0.44 -10.25 -13.00
CA LEU A 279 0.95 -10.37 -12.53
C LEU A 279 1.90 -10.52 -13.70
N THR A 280 1.56 -11.35 -14.72
CA THR A 280 2.37 -11.51 -15.92
C THR A 280 2.49 -10.20 -16.72
N GLN A 281 1.40 -9.47 -16.90
CA GLN A 281 1.42 -8.19 -17.61
C GLN A 281 2.25 -7.14 -16.85
N PHE A 282 2.07 -7.07 -15.54
CA PHE A 282 2.80 -6.15 -14.69
C PHE A 282 4.31 -6.43 -14.70
N VAL A 283 4.71 -7.68 -14.52
CA VAL A 283 6.12 -8.09 -14.58
C VAL A 283 6.73 -7.77 -15.96
N LYS A 284 6.02 -8.03 -17.05
CA LYS A 284 6.48 -7.69 -18.41
C LYS A 284 6.62 -6.19 -18.64
N ALA A 285 5.84 -5.37 -17.95
CA ALA A 285 5.97 -3.92 -18.00
C ALA A 285 7.14 -3.42 -17.13
N CYS A 286 7.45 -4.10 -16.02
CA CYS A 286 8.58 -3.78 -15.15
C CYS A 286 9.94 -4.22 -15.72
N LEU A 287 9.99 -5.39 -16.39
CA LEU A 287 11.23 -6.03 -16.80
C LEU A 287 11.35 -6.09 -18.33
N THR A 288 12.44 -5.54 -18.86
CA THR A 288 12.76 -5.63 -20.27
C THR A 288 13.90 -6.62 -20.47
N TRP A 289 13.65 -7.64 -21.31
CA TRP A 289 14.64 -8.62 -21.73
C TRP A 289 15.37 -8.17 -22.98
N HIS A 290 16.70 -8.29 -22.99
CA HIS A 290 17.51 -7.94 -24.13
C HIS A 290 18.62 -9.00 -24.39
N PRO A 291 18.70 -9.62 -25.60
CA PRO A 291 19.80 -10.48 -25.98
C PRO A 291 21.02 -9.63 -26.37
N VAL A 292 22.11 -9.72 -25.61
CA VAL A 292 23.36 -8.97 -25.88
C VAL A 292 24.22 -9.71 -26.91
N CYS A 293 24.44 -11.00 -26.71
CA CYS A 293 25.17 -11.86 -27.66
C CYS A 293 24.57 -13.28 -27.62
N PRO A 294 23.52 -13.54 -28.42
CA PRO A 294 22.86 -14.86 -28.40
C PRO A 294 23.77 -16.04 -28.70
N ALA A 295 24.77 -15.83 -29.59
CA ALA A 295 25.74 -16.88 -29.95
C ALA A 295 26.60 -17.33 -28.75
N GLU A 296 26.82 -16.46 -27.77
CA GLU A 296 27.53 -16.75 -26.53
C GLU A 296 26.59 -17.00 -25.35
N GLY A 297 25.27 -16.93 -25.58
CA GLY A 297 24.25 -17.08 -24.56
C GLY A 297 24.23 -15.91 -23.56
N ARG A 298 24.62 -14.69 -23.94
CA ARG A 298 24.64 -13.52 -23.07
C ARG A 298 23.36 -12.71 -23.21
N TYR A 299 22.76 -12.44 -22.06
CA TYR A 299 21.48 -11.72 -21.95
C TYR A 299 21.56 -10.64 -20.90
N GLU A 300 20.64 -9.69 -21.01
CA GLU A 300 20.47 -8.57 -20.10
C GLU A 300 18.99 -8.42 -19.74
N ILE A 301 18.71 -8.15 -18.46
CA ILE A 301 17.39 -7.77 -17.98
C ILE A 301 17.52 -6.43 -17.30
N THR A 302 16.66 -5.49 -17.70
CA THR A 302 16.53 -4.18 -17.09
C THR A 302 15.21 -4.11 -16.34
N ASN A 303 15.29 -3.77 -15.06
CA ASN A 303 14.15 -3.42 -14.21
C ASN A 303 13.97 -1.90 -14.23
N THR A 304 12.85 -1.43 -14.76
CA THR A 304 12.50 0.01 -14.83
C THR A 304 11.55 0.44 -13.72
N SER A 305 11.19 -0.47 -12.81
CA SER A 305 10.29 -0.21 -11.70
C SER A 305 11.03 0.02 -10.38
N GLU A 306 10.30 0.50 -9.37
CA GLU A 306 10.78 0.66 -7.99
C GLU A 306 10.68 -0.63 -7.15
N LEU A 307 10.25 -1.76 -7.74
CA LEU A 307 10.14 -3.04 -7.04
C LEU A 307 11.32 -3.96 -7.37
N PRO A 308 11.84 -4.73 -6.39
CA PRO A 308 12.87 -5.72 -6.64
C PRO A 308 12.27 -7.02 -7.22
N PHE A 309 13.07 -7.73 -8.02
CA PHE A 309 12.74 -9.07 -8.51
C PHE A 309 13.86 -10.06 -8.24
N GLU A 310 13.52 -11.33 -8.05
CA GLU A 310 14.45 -12.44 -7.91
C GLU A 310 14.26 -13.42 -9.07
N LEU A 311 15.26 -13.48 -9.98
CA LEU A 311 15.22 -14.34 -11.15
C LEU A 311 16.00 -15.64 -10.90
N LEU A 312 15.35 -16.77 -11.08
CA LEU A 312 15.98 -18.09 -11.14
C LEU A 312 16.16 -18.50 -12.61
N VAL A 313 17.38 -18.85 -12.99
CA VAL A 313 17.74 -19.40 -14.31
C VAL A 313 18.42 -20.75 -14.09
N GLY A 314 17.71 -21.84 -14.31
CA GLY A 314 18.18 -23.16 -13.87
C GLY A 314 18.36 -23.20 -12.35
N GLU A 315 19.62 -23.33 -11.89
CA GLU A 315 19.99 -23.31 -10.46
C GLU A 315 20.52 -21.94 -9.98
N ALA A 316 20.82 -21.03 -10.91
CA ALA A 316 21.39 -19.72 -10.57
C ALA A 316 20.30 -18.70 -10.23
N CYS A 317 20.47 -18.00 -9.11
CA CYS A 317 19.57 -16.94 -8.65
C CYS A 317 20.21 -15.56 -8.85
N TYR A 318 19.46 -14.63 -9.39
CA TYR A 318 19.89 -13.26 -9.67
C TYR A 318 18.94 -12.27 -9.04
N ASP A 319 19.46 -11.36 -8.22
CA ASP A 319 18.70 -10.24 -7.68
C ASP A 319 18.67 -9.11 -8.71
N ILE A 320 17.47 -8.66 -9.05
CA ILE A 320 17.23 -7.54 -9.96
C ILE A 320 16.73 -6.37 -9.13
N ALA A 321 17.64 -5.50 -8.70
CA ALA A 321 17.29 -4.34 -7.89
C ALA A 321 16.39 -3.35 -8.65
N PRO A 322 15.64 -2.48 -7.95
CA PRO A 322 14.92 -1.36 -8.57
C PRO A 322 15.83 -0.52 -9.50
N ASN A 323 15.29 -0.11 -10.65
CA ASN A 323 15.98 0.76 -11.62
C ASN A 323 17.40 0.25 -11.98
N SER A 324 17.57 -1.04 -12.18
CA SER A 324 18.87 -1.67 -12.46
C SER A 324 18.84 -2.59 -13.65
N THR A 325 20.04 -2.91 -14.15
CA THR A 325 20.26 -3.87 -15.22
C THR A 325 21.21 -4.94 -14.73
N ILE A 326 20.82 -6.21 -14.91
CA ILE A 326 21.70 -7.36 -14.69
C ILE A 326 22.09 -8.01 -16.00
N ARG A 327 23.27 -8.64 -16.02
CA ARG A 327 23.76 -9.48 -17.12
C ARG A 327 23.98 -10.89 -16.63
N PHE A 328 23.57 -11.86 -17.44
CA PHE A 328 23.81 -13.27 -17.13
C PHE A 328 24.07 -14.07 -18.40
N THR A 329 24.58 -15.29 -18.22
CA THR A 329 24.88 -16.20 -19.32
C THR A 329 24.02 -17.44 -19.23
N MET A 330 23.33 -17.76 -20.33
CA MET A 330 22.54 -18.97 -20.49
C MET A 330 22.89 -19.59 -21.84
N LYS A 331 23.87 -20.51 -21.86
CA LYS A 331 24.40 -21.13 -23.10
C LYS A 331 23.39 -22.10 -23.73
N THR A 332 22.58 -22.73 -22.93
CA THR A 332 21.46 -23.61 -23.34
C THR A 332 20.18 -23.11 -22.73
N PRO A 333 19.04 -23.19 -23.44
CA PRO A 333 17.75 -22.82 -22.86
C PRO A 333 17.50 -23.55 -21.54
N GLN A 334 17.15 -22.78 -20.51
CA GLN A 334 16.82 -23.27 -19.18
C GLN A 334 15.49 -22.66 -18.73
N PRO A 335 14.74 -23.31 -17.85
CA PRO A 335 13.58 -22.70 -17.22
C PRO A 335 13.98 -21.43 -16.47
N MET A 336 13.14 -20.40 -16.63
CA MET A 336 13.28 -19.15 -15.90
C MET A 336 12.03 -18.90 -15.07
N MET A 337 12.22 -18.42 -13.85
CA MET A 337 11.13 -18.19 -12.92
C MET A 337 11.46 -16.99 -12.01
N LEU A 338 10.47 -16.18 -11.72
CA LEU A 338 10.59 -15.18 -10.65
C LEU A 338 10.24 -15.81 -9.31
N LYS A 339 11.20 -15.85 -8.39
CA LYS A 339 11.03 -16.51 -7.08
C LYS A 339 10.11 -15.76 -6.14
N ASN A 340 10.01 -14.46 -6.31
CA ASN A 340 9.24 -13.56 -5.46
C ASN A 340 7.90 -13.12 -6.07
N CYS A 341 7.38 -13.86 -7.08
CA CYS A 341 6.09 -13.61 -7.71
C CYS A 341 5.22 -14.86 -7.63
N PHE A 342 4.01 -14.75 -7.03
CA PHE A 342 3.14 -15.90 -6.77
C PHE A 342 1.74 -15.68 -7.34
N THR A 343 1.18 -16.72 -7.97
CA THR A 343 -0.19 -16.74 -8.51
C THR A 343 -1.15 -17.57 -7.67
N GLY A 344 -0.71 -18.05 -6.52
CA GLY A 344 -1.42 -18.87 -5.54
C GLY A 344 -0.46 -19.22 -4.42
N ARG A 345 -0.85 -20.12 -3.52
CA ARG A 345 -0.03 -20.48 -2.35
C ARG A 345 1.38 -20.97 -2.73
N ASP A 346 1.47 -21.84 -3.72
CA ASP A 346 2.73 -22.50 -4.13
C ASP A 346 3.05 -22.34 -5.63
N ARG A 347 2.34 -21.44 -6.33
CA ARG A 347 2.51 -21.21 -7.78
C ARG A 347 3.32 -19.94 -8.05
N ARG A 348 4.38 -20.12 -8.75
CA ARG A 348 5.27 -19.04 -9.21
C ARG A 348 5.22 -18.88 -10.72
#